data_ca9bbb5ca3a5c46bd005963b72e6d5c7
#
_entry.id   ca9bbb5ca3a5c46bd005963b72e6d5c7
#
_cell.length_a   1.000
_cell.length_b   1.000
_cell.length_c   1.000
_cell.angle_alpha   90.00
_cell.angle_beta   90.00
_cell.angle_gamma   90.00
#
_symmetry.space_group_name_H-M   'P 1'
#
loop_
_entity.id
_entity.type
_entity.pdbx_description
1 polymer ?
#
loop_
_entity_poly.entity_id
_entity_poly.type
_entity_poly.pdbx_seq_one_letter_code
_entity_poly.pdbx_strand_id
1 'polypeptide(L)'
;FLIEVFGNTPCPRLKICGEAIVQTAGHTYWCCREASGADEMRRAVREQVGSGADLIKIMACHDTLEFTDEELEAVIDETHRNGLYITAHATFDAAINRVTDFGIDCIEHGGPMTDATIEKVAKKNIPICTTFSPVVMQSKEEIARQYNIPEWKIKERQKIVKDKSRFDSLVKASKAGIDIIFGTDAGSPVGPHDAIVPEMKFMIDLGVVKDNLDAIQSATYRAAKVNKIEDKLGSIEIGKDADLIIVQGKPDENIDDLSNVKQVYIHGSRLI
;
A
#
# COMPACT_ATOMS: atom_id res chain seq x y z
N PHE A 1 3.21 -6.74 21.68
CA PHE A 1 3.28 -5.27 21.73
C PHE A 1 1.88 -4.63 21.79
N LEU A 2 0.96 -4.91 20.83
CA LEU A 2 -0.38 -4.33 20.86
C LEU A 2 -1.19 -4.74 22.09
N ILE A 3 -1.10 -6.00 22.52
CA ILE A 3 -1.74 -6.49 23.75
C ILE A 3 -1.11 -5.83 24.98
N GLU A 4 0.18 -5.59 24.99
CA GLU A 4 0.87 -4.88 26.08
C GLU A 4 0.49 -3.41 26.17
N VAL A 5 0.25 -2.73 25.02
CA VAL A 5 -0.10 -1.31 24.97
C VAL A 5 -1.59 -1.08 25.20
N PHE A 6 -2.46 -1.90 24.59
CA PHE A 6 -3.91 -1.69 24.61
C PHE A 6 -4.64 -2.63 25.58
N GLY A 7 -3.96 -3.67 26.10
CA GLY A 7 -4.58 -4.66 26.99
C GLY A 7 -5.78 -5.34 26.35
N ASN A 8 -6.91 -5.33 27.04
CA ASN A 8 -8.17 -5.89 26.53
C ASN A 8 -9.04 -4.84 25.80
N THR A 9 -8.50 -3.64 25.54
CA THR A 9 -9.25 -2.62 24.78
C THR A 9 -9.38 -3.08 23.32
N PRO A 10 -10.59 -3.10 22.76
CA PRO A 10 -10.76 -3.41 21.34
C PRO A 10 -9.95 -2.44 20.49
N CYS A 11 -9.12 -2.97 19.60
CA CYS A 11 -8.32 -2.20 18.68
C CYS A 11 -8.47 -2.76 17.26
N PRO A 12 -8.18 -1.97 16.21
CA PRO A 12 -8.15 -2.46 14.84
C PRO A 12 -7.21 -3.65 14.72
N ARG A 13 -7.58 -4.64 13.88
CA ARG A 13 -6.65 -5.70 13.50
C ARG A 13 -5.56 -5.11 12.63
N LEU A 14 -4.32 -5.29 13.04
CA LEU A 14 -3.16 -4.86 12.28
C LEU A 14 -2.51 -6.07 11.62
N LYS A 15 -2.09 -5.88 10.37
CA LYS A 15 -1.16 -6.75 9.69
C LYS A 15 0.15 -6.02 9.52
N ILE A 16 1.24 -6.62 9.95
CA ILE A 16 2.55 -5.99 10.03
C ILE A 16 3.59 -6.74 9.20
N CYS A 17 4.49 -6.02 8.57
CA CYS A 17 5.64 -6.61 7.86
C CYS A 17 6.91 -6.69 8.72
N GLY A 18 6.86 -6.16 9.94
CA GLY A 18 8.09 -5.90 10.68
C GLY A 18 8.95 -4.84 9.98
N GLU A 19 10.25 -5.03 9.93
CA GLU A 19 11.15 -4.19 9.16
C GLU A 19 11.11 -4.58 7.68
N ALA A 20 10.89 -3.61 6.79
CA ALA A 20 11.01 -3.85 5.36
C ALA A 20 12.44 -4.28 5.00
N ILE A 21 12.59 -5.19 4.04
CA ILE A 21 13.91 -5.67 3.60
C ILE A 21 14.40 -4.80 2.44
N VAL A 22 15.64 -4.37 2.52
CA VAL A 22 16.29 -3.49 1.54
C VAL A 22 17.72 -3.98 1.27
N GLN A 23 18.25 -3.69 0.08
CA GLN A 23 19.68 -3.91 -0.15
C GLN A 23 20.51 -2.98 0.74
N THR A 24 21.77 -3.34 1.01
CA THR A 24 22.67 -2.49 1.79
C THR A 24 22.78 -1.09 1.19
N ALA A 25 22.53 -0.06 2.01
CA ALA A 25 22.45 1.34 1.62
C ALA A 25 21.35 1.68 0.59
N GLY A 26 20.33 0.84 0.45
CA GLY A 26 19.21 1.04 -0.47
C GLY A 26 18.16 2.02 0.05
N HIS A 27 17.01 1.99 -0.58
CA HIS A 27 15.90 2.92 -0.29
C HIS A 27 15.43 2.81 1.17
N THR A 28 15.48 3.93 1.90
CA THR A 28 15.07 4.01 3.32
C THR A 28 15.81 3.06 4.28
N TYR A 29 17.07 2.71 3.96
CA TYR A 29 17.90 1.77 4.73
C TYR A 29 17.95 2.05 6.24
N TRP A 30 17.81 3.31 6.65
CA TRP A 30 17.86 3.74 8.06
C TRP A 30 16.69 3.26 8.93
N CYS A 31 15.63 2.73 8.34
CA CYS A 31 14.46 2.17 9.03
C CYS A 31 14.07 0.78 8.51
N CYS A 32 14.96 0.12 7.78
CA CYS A 32 14.74 -1.16 7.17
C CYS A 32 15.80 -2.18 7.62
N ARG A 33 15.51 -3.47 7.41
CA ARG A 33 16.48 -4.55 7.54
C ARG A 33 17.33 -4.61 6.27
N GLU A 34 18.59 -4.16 6.34
CA GLU A 34 19.52 -4.28 5.22
C GLU A 34 19.96 -5.73 5.01
N ALA A 35 19.97 -6.20 3.77
CA ALA A 35 20.46 -7.53 3.40
C ALA A 35 21.11 -7.49 2.01
N SER A 36 22.16 -8.28 1.81
CA SER A 36 22.84 -8.44 0.53
C SER A 36 23.24 -9.89 0.30
N GLY A 37 22.92 -10.42 -0.87
CA GLY A 37 23.09 -11.83 -1.23
C GLY A 37 21.90 -12.71 -0.79
N ALA A 38 21.67 -13.77 -1.56
CA ALA A 38 20.51 -14.65 -1.42
C ALA A 38 20.34 -15.23 0.00
N ASP A 39 21.45 -15.61 0.64
CA ASP A 39 21.40 -16.20 2.00
C ASP A 39 20.96 -15.19 3.05
N GLU A 40 21.42 -13.94 2.95
CA GLU A 40 21.00 -12.86 3.85
C GLU A 40 19.53 -12.47 3.59
N MET A 41 19.07 -12.49 2.34
CA MET A 41 17.65 -12.29 2.02
C MET A 41 16.77 -13.32 2.71
N ARG A 42 17.12 -14.61 2.61
CA ARG A 42 16.40 -15.70 3.30
C ARG A 42 16.44 -15.53 4.82
N ARG A 43 17.59 -15.12 5.37
CA ARG A 43 17.73 -14.83 6.80
C ARG A 43 16.81 -13.68 7.22
N ALA A 44 16.82 -12.56 6.50
CA ALA A 44 15.99 -11.41 6.80
C ALA A 44 14.49 -11.76 6.81
N VAL A 45 14.00 -12.57 5.85
CA VAL A 45 12.63 -13.09 5.88
C VAL A 45 12.35 -13.85 7.16
N ARG A 46 13.23 -14.81 7.53
CA ARG A 46 13.04 -15.64 8.74
C ARG A 46 13.06 -14.82 10.03
N GLU A 47 13.86 -13.77 10.08
CA GLU A 47 13.89 -12.82 11.21
C GLU A 47 12.53 -12.12 11.36
N GLN A 48 11.94 -11.62 10.27
CA GLN A 48 10.62 -10.99 10.31
C GLN A 48 9.53 -12.02 10.69
N VAL A 49 9.54 -13.21 10.10
CA VAL A 49 8.63 -14.30 10.46
C VAL A 49 8.74 -14.66 11.95
N GLY A 50 9.96 -14.81 12.46
CA GLY A 50 10.22 -15.09 13.88
C GLY A 50 9.76 -13.97 14.82
N SER A 51 9.70 -12.72 14.32
CA SER A 51 9.19 -11.56 15.03
C SER A 51 7.66 -11.40 14.91
N GLY A 52 6.98 -12.31 14.20
CA GLY A 52 5.53 -12.30 14.09
C GLY A 52 4.97 -11.44 12.93
N ALA A 53 5.75 -11.24 11.88
CA ALA A 53 5.26 -10.55 10.69
C ALA A 53 4.13 -11.34 10.00
N ASP A 54 3.11 -10.64 9.53
CA ASP A 54 1.98 -11.19 8.76
C ASP A 54 2.26 -11.23 7.25
N LEU A 55 3.22 -10.45 6.80
CA LEU A 55 3.65 -10.31 5.41
C LEU A 55 5.10 -9.85 5.36
N ILE A 56 5.70 -9.90 4.19
CA ILE A 56 7.03 -9.33 3.95
C ILE A 56 6.93 -8.12 3.03
N LYS A 57 7.67 -7.07 3.34
CA LYS A 57 7.84 -5.88 2.49
C LYS A 57 9.27 -5.82 1.98
N ILE A 58 9.43 -5.51 0.69
CA ILE A 58 10.74 -5.21 0.10
C ILE A 58 10.76 -3.82 -0.54
N MET A 59 11.94 -3.21 -0.60
CA MET A 59 12.21 -1.98 -1.32
C MET A 59 12.90 -2.34 -2.63
N ALA A 60 12.13 -2.53 -3.73
CA ALA A 60 12.69 -3.06 -4.98
C ALA A 60 13.42 -2.01 -5.83
N CYS A 61 13.29 -0.75 -5.50
CA CYS A 61 13.95 0.34 -6.21
C CYS A 61 13.99 1.63 -5.38
N HIS A 62 14.90 2.52 -5.78
CA HIS A 62 14.88 3.96 -5.47
C HIS A 62 14.99 4.71 -6.81
N ASP A 63 16.14 5.29 -7.13
CA ASP A 63 16.41 5.88 -8.46
C ASP A 63 16.82 4.82 -9.48
N THR A 64 17.28 3.67 -9.01
CA THR A 64 17.71 2.50 -9.77
C THR A 64 17.06 1.23 -9.23
N LEU A 65 17.21 0.13 -9.95
CA LEU A 65 16.86 -1.19 -9.43
C LEU A 65 17.73 -1.53 -8.23
N GLU A 66 17.09 -2.04 -7.18
CA GLU A 66 17.77 -2.67 -6.05
C GLU A 66 17.74 -4.19 -6.22
N PHE A 67 18.38 -4.99 -5.56
CA PHE A 67 18.45 -6.46 -5.63
C PHE A 67 18.92 -7.04 -6.98
N THR A 68 19.69 -8.08 -6.90
CA THR A 68 19.98 -8.97 -8.02
C THR A 68 18.80 -9.93 -8.26
N ASP A 69 18.84 -10.69 -9.36
CA ASP A 69 17.80 -11.68 -9.64
C ASP A 69 17.79 -12.80 -8.57
N GLU A 70 18.97 -13.25 -8.13
CA GLU A 70 19.09 -14.23 -7.07
C GLU A 70 18.54 -13.75 -5.73
N GLU A 71 18.71 -12.46 -5.42
CA GLU A 71 18.16 -11.85 -4.20
C GLU A 71 16.63 -11.77 -4.24
N LEU A 72 16.04 -11.34 -5.38
CA LEU A 72 14.59 -11.33 -5.57
C LEU A 72 14.00 -12.74 -5.48
N GLU A 73 14.61 -13.71 -6.18
CA GLU A 73 14.17 -15.10 -6.11
C GLU A 73 14.22 -15.62 -4.67
N ALA A 74 15.32 -15.34 -3.96
CA ALA A 74 15.51 -15.82 -2.59
C ALA A 74 14.48 -15.23 -1.60
N VAL A 75 14.23 -13.91 -1.66
CA VAL A 75 13.30 -13.24 -0.74
C VAL A 75 11.85 -13.65 -1.01
N ILE A 76 11.46 -13.80 -2.27
CA ILE A 76 10.10 -14.19 -2.67
C ILE A 76 9.84 -15.67 -2.35
N ASP A 77 10.75 -16.58 -2.76
CA ASP A 77 10.66 -18.01 -2.46
C ASP A 77 10.58 -18.28 -0.95
N GLU A 78 11.47 -17.67 -0.18
CA GLU A 78 11.49 -17.87 1.28
C GLU A 78 10.20 -17.35 1.94
N THR A 79 9.66 -16.24 1.46
CA THR A 79 8.39 -15.69 1.96
C THR A 79 7.24 -16.65 1.68
N HIS A 80 7.10 -17.12 0.44
CA HIS A 80 6.03 -18.04 0.05
C HIS A 80 6.14 -19.39 0.76
N ARG A 81 7.37 -19.90 0.99
CA ARG A 81 7.60 -21.13 1.78
C ARG A 81 7.13 -21.01 3.23
N ASN A 82 7.14 -19.81 3.79
CA ASN A 82 6.59 -19.53 5.12
C ASN A 82 5.07 -19.25 5.11
N GLY A 83 4.41 -19.37 3.96
CA GLY A 83 2.96 -19.16 3.82
C GLY A 83 2.52 -17.69 3.88
N LEU A 84 3.48 -16.76 3.82
CA LEU A 84 3.22 -15.33 3.81
C LEU A 84 3.15 -14.79 2.39
N TYR A 85 2.53 -13.61 2.21
CA TYR A 85 2.61 -12.86 0.97
C TYR A 85 3.68 -11.75 1.07
N ILE A 86 4.14 -11.29 -0.08
CA ILE A 86 5.20 -10.29 -0.19
C ILE A 86 4.74 -9.11 -1.05
N THR A 87 5.04 -7.89 -0.58
CA THR A 87 4.75 -6.66 -1.31
C THR A 87 6.02 -5.87 -1.58
N ALA A 88 6.05 -5.15 -2.71
CA ALA A 88 7.22 -4.40 -3.14
C ALA A 88 6.93 -2.92 -3.37
N HIS A 89 7.75 -2.04 -2.77
CA HIS A 89 7.91 -0.68 -3.27
C HIS A 89 8.48 -0.75 -4.69
N ALA A 90 7.70 -0.31 -5.69
CA ALA A 90 8.15 -0.27 -7.08
C ALA A 90 7.48 0.92 -7.81
N THR A 91 8.29 1.88 -8.28
CA THR A 91 7.82 3.20 -8.72
C THR A 91 8.14 3.54 -10.17
N PHE A 92 8.71 2.61 -10.95
CA PHE A 92 8.95 2.78 -12.38
C PHE A 92 8.91 1.45 -13.13
N ASP A 93 8.75 1.51 -14.43
CA ASP A 93 8.46 0.36 -15.30
C ASP A 93 9.38 -0.84 -15.10
N ALA A 94 10.70 -0.62 -15.13
CA ALA A 94 11.66 -1.72 -15.01
C ALA A 94 11.58 -2.44 -13.64
N ALA A 95 11.33 -1.69 -12.55
CA ALA A 95 11.17 -2.27 -11.22
C ALA A 95 9.88 -3.07 -11.13
N ILE A 96 8.76 -2.50 -11.61
CA ILE A 96 7.45 -3.16 -11.63
C ILE A 96 7.48 -4.43 -12.46
N ASN A 97 8.03 -4.32 -13.67
CA ASN A 97 8.17 -5.45 -14.58
C ASN A 97 8.97 -6.60 -13.96
N ARG A 98 10.07 -6.26 -13.29
CA ARG A 98 10.98 -7.22 -12.69
C ARG A 98 10.36 -7.94 -11.48
N VAL A 99 9.81 -7.21 -10.51
CA VAL A 99 9.15 -7.86 -9.36
C VAL A 99 7.95 -8.71 -9.80
N THR A 100 7.27 -8.30 -10.88
CA THR A 100 6.20 -9.07 -11.51
C THR A 100 6.71 -10.40 -12.08
N ASP A 101 7.87 -10.42 -12.72
CA ASP A 101 8.47 -11.65 -13.25
C ASP A 101 8.79 -12.66 -12.16
N PHE A 102 9.32 -12.20 -11.02
CA PHE A 102 9.67 -13.03 -9.87
C PHE A 102 8.47 -13.46 -8.99
N GLY A 103 7.26 -12.95 -9.24
CA GLY A 103 6.05 -13.42 -8.58
C GLY A 103 5.71 -12.68 -7.29
N ILE A 104 5.93 -11.36 -7.27
CA ILE A 104 5.42 -10.50 -6.19
C ILE A 104 3.90 -10.62 -6.05
N ASP A 105 3.37 -10.52 -4.83
CA ASP A 105 1.93 -10.63 -4.59
C ASP A 105 1.19 -9.29 -4.63
N CYS A 106 1.89 -8.17 -4.39
CA CYS A 106 1.32 -6.83 -4.47
C CYS A 106 2.41 -5.80 -4.81
N ILE A 107 2.07 -4.82 -5.64
CA ILE A 107 2.92 -3.68 -5.97
C ILE A 107 2.43 -2.48 -5.17
N GLU A 108 3.33 -1.78 -4.49
CA GLU A 108 3.02 -0.53 -3.80
C GLU A 108 3.45 0.67 -4.61
N HIS A 109 2.67 1.72 -4.53
CA HIS A 109 2.77 3.00 -5.23
C HIS A 109 2.45 2.88 -6.72
N GLY A 110 3.07 1.93 -7.43
CA GLY A 110 3.06 1.92 -8.88
C GLY A 110 3.78 3.13 -9.47
N GLY A 111 4.02 3.13 -10.76
CA GLY A 111 4.75 4.17 -11.46
C GLY A 111 4.35 4.26 -12.93
N PRO A 112 5.09 5.04 -13.72
CA PRO A 112 4.99 4.91 -15.16
C PRO A 112 5.25 3.47 -15.57
N MET A 113 4.34 2.87 -16.33
CA MET A 113 4.43 1.52 -16.86
C MET A 113 4.20 1.54 -18.37
N THR A 114 4.92 0.71 -19.10
CA THR A 114 4.61 0.42 -20.49
C THR A 114 3.33 -0.42 -20.59
N ASP A 115 2.68 -0.38 -21.74
CA ASP A 115 1.47 -1.20 -21.97
C ASP A 115 1.80 -2.71 -21.81
N ALA A 116 3.01 -3.14 -22.18
CA ALA A 116 3.47 -4.52 -21.98
C ALA A 116 3.60 -4.90 -20.50
N THR A 117 4.10 -3.99 -19.65
CA THR A 117 4.17 -4.21 -18.21
C THR A 117 2.78 -4.27 -17.60
N ILE A 118 1.87 -3.37 -18.01
CA ILE A 118 0.46 -3.40 -17.56
C ILE A 118 -0.21 -4.72 -17.90
N GLU A 119 -0.06 -5.19 -19.15
CA GLU A 119 -0.61 -6.47 -19.60
C GLU A 119 -0.05 -7.65 -18.79
N LYS A 120 1.25 -7.64 -18.49
CA LYS A 120 1.91 -8.66 -17.66
C LYS A 120 1.35 -8.67 -16.23
N VAL A 121 1.24 -7.52 -15.58
CA VAL A 121 0.69 -7.37 -14.22
C VAL A 121 -0.76 -7.84 -14.18
N ALA A 122 -1.58 -7.42 -15.17
CA ALA A 122 -2.97 -7.85 -15.30
C ALA A 122 -3.10 -9.36 -15.47
N LYS A 123 -2.30 -9.97 -16.37
CA LYS A 123 -2.30 -11.42 -16.61
C LYS A 123 -1.95 -12.24 -15.37
N LYS A 124 -1.08 -11.71 -14.51
CA LYS A 124 -0.69 -12.36 -13.24
C LYS A 124 -1.64 -12.01 -12.09
N ASN A 125 -2.66 -11.18 -12.31
CA ASN A 125 -3.61 -10.70 -11.31
C ASN A 125 -2.94 -10.06 -10.08
N ILE A 126 -1.84 -9.33 -10.29
CA ILE A 126 -1.12 -8.66 -9.22
C ILE A 126 -1.79 -7.31 -8.94
N PRO A 127 -2.29 -7.07 -7.72
CA PRO A 127 -2.91 -5.80 -7.35
C PRO A 127 -1.86 -4.70 -7.18
N ILE A 128 -2.33 -3.45 -7.33
CA ILE A 128 -1.52 -2.26 -7.06
C ILE A 128 -2.15 -1.45 -5.94
N CYS A 129 -1.40 -1.23 -4.85
CA CYS A 129 -1.78 -0.35 -3.75
C CYS A 129 -1.30 1.07 -4.06
N THR A 130 -2.21 1.95 -4.44
CA THR A 130 -1.87 3.35 -4.69
C THR A 130 -1.67 4.11 -3.39
N THR A 131 -0.82 5.13 -3.43
CA THR A 131 -0.51 6.00 -2.30
C THR A 131 -0.22 7.40 -2.86
N PHE A 132 -1.28 8.11 -3.21
CA PHE A 132 -1.14 9.43 -3.84
C PHE A 132 -0.84 10.52 -2.83
N SER A 133 -1.39 10.40 -1.61
CA SER A 133 -1.34 11.43 -0.58
C SER A 133 0.06 11.97 -0.33
N PRO A 134 1.12 11.16 -0.11
CA PRO A 134 2.45 11.71 0.15
C PRO A 134 2.97 12.53 -1.03
N VAL A 135 2.77 12.07 -2.27
CA VAL A 135 3.25 12.77 -3.46
C VAL A 135 2.48 14.06 -3.69
N VAL A 136 1.14 13.99 -3.65
CA VAL A 136 0.28 15.14 -3.93
C VAL A 136 0.37 16.18 -2.82
N MET A 137 0.38 15.77 -1.56
CA MET A 137 0.46 16.69 -0.44
C MET A 137 1.84 17.37 -0.34
N GLN A 138 2.93 16.62 -0.54
CA GLN A 138 4.28 17.19 -0.58
C GLN A 138 4.52 18.11 -1.79
N SER A 139 3.75 18.00 -2.86
CA SER A 139 3.83 18.92 -4.00
C SER A 139 3.21 20.30 -3.71
N LYS A 140 2.34 20.40 -2.70
CA LYS A 140 1.71 21.63 -2.26
C LYS A 140 2.65 22.36 -1.32
N GLU A 141 3.33 23.39 -1.82
CA GLU A 141 4.40 24.10 -1.14
C GLU A 141 4.00 24.59 0.26
N GLU A 142 2.78 25.15 0.40
CA GLU A 142 2.27 25.64 1.68
C GLU A 142 2.20 24.54 2.74
N ILE A 143 1.69 23.35 2.35
CA ILE A 143 1.60 22.20 3.25
C ILE A 143 2.99 21.64 3.54
N ALA A 144 3.77 21.39 2.51
CA ALA A 144 5.10 20.78 2.63
C ALA A 144 6.04 21.57 3.55
N ARG A 145 6.00 22.92 3.47
CA ARG A 145 6.80 23.80 4.33
C ARG A 145 6.43 23.70 5.81
N GLN A 146 5.17 23.46 6.15
CA GLN A 146 4.73 23.26 7.55
C GLN A 146 5.37 22.03 8.19
N TYR A 147 5.71 21.02 7.37
CA TYR A 147 6.36 19.78 7.79
C TYR A 147 7.89 19.78 7.54
N ASN A 148 8.48 20.95 7.27
CA ASN A 148 9.90 21.10 6.98
C ASN A 148 10.42 20.22 5.83
N ILE A 149 9.58 19.96 4.82
CA ILE A 149 10.01 19.23 3.61
C ILE A 149 11.05 20.07 2.86
N PRO A 150 12.21 19.50 2.53
CA PRO A 150 13.25 20.23 1.79
C PRO A 150 12.76 20.70 0.41
N GLU A 151 13.21 21.88 -0.01
CA GLU A 151 12.82 22.53 -1.28
C GLU A 151 13.04 21.61 -2.51
N TRP A 152 14.15 20.87 -2.52
CA TRP A 152 14.44 19.94 -3.61
C TRP A 152 13.38 18.83 -3.71
N LYS A 153 12.87 18.35 -2.57
CA LYS A 153 11.83 17.31 -2.51
C LYS A 153 10.49 17.86 -2.97
N ILE A 154 10.13 19.08 -2.58
CA ILE A 154 8.93 19.77 -3.05
C ILE A 154 8.95 19.86 -4.59
N LYS A 155 10.07 20.33 -5.16
CA LYS A 155 10.23 20.43 -6.62
C LYS A 155 10.16 19.09 -7.33
N GLU A 156 10.74 18.06 -6.77
CA GLU A 156 10.63 16.68 -7.28
C GLU A 156 9.16 16.25 -7.34
N ARG A 157 8.41 16.42 -6.24
CA ARG A 157 6.99 16.07 -6.17
C ARG A 157 6.12 16.89 -7.13
N GLN A 158 6.39 18.18 -7.26
CA GLN A 158 5.74 19.05 -8.26
C GLN A 158 6.00 18.56 -9.69
N LYS A 159 7.22 18.10 -9.98
CA LYS A 159 7.55 17.52 -11.28
C LYS A 159 6.74 16.25 -11.55
N ILE A 160 6.65 15.33 -10.58
CA ILE A 160 5.89 14.08 -10.69
C ILE A 160 4.40 14.40 -10.95
N VAL A 161 3.81 15.30 -10.18
CA VAL A 161 2.40 15.69 -10.34
C VAL A 161 2.15 16.36 -11.69
N LYS A 162 3.09 17.17 -12.18
CA LYS A 162 2.98 17.85 -13.48
C LYS A 162 3.14 16.87 -14.66
N ASP A 163 4.04 15.90 -14.54
CA ASP A 163 4.33 14.92 -15.60
C ASP A 163 3.14 14.00 -15.87
N LYS A 164 2.35 13.67 -14.85
CA LYS A 164 1.16 12.80 -14.89
C LYS A 164 1.39 11.36 -15.35
N SER A 165 2.56 11.01 -15.88
CA SER A 165 2.84 9.69 -16.46
C SER A 165 2.54 8.53 -15.50
N ARG A 166 2.82 8.71 -14.20
CA ARG A 166 2.44 7.77 -13.15
C ARG A 166 0.93 7.59 -13.07
N PHE A 167 0.20 8.69 -13.03
CA PHE A 167 -1.26 8.67 -12.84
C PHE A 167 -1.96 8.10 -14.07
N ASP A 168 -1.57 8.54 -15.27
CA ASP A 168 -2.12 8.04 -16.53
C ASP A 168 -1.88 6.52 -16.68
N SER A 169 -0.71 6.05 -16.24
CA SER A 169 -0.37 4.64 -16.24
C SER A 169 -1.25 3.83 -15.29
N LEU A 170 -1.53 4.35 -14.08
CA LEU A 170 -2.40 3.70 -13.11
C LEU A 170 -3.87 3.68 -13.57
N VAL A 171 -4.32 4.72 -14.28
CA VAL A 171 -5.64 4.72 -14.94
C VAL A 171 -5.72 3.64 -16.01
N LYS A 172 -4.67 3.46 -16.81
CA LYS A 172 -4.60 2.36 -17.80
C LYS A 172 -4.60 1.00 -17.10
N ALA A 173 -3.85 0.84 -16.00
CA ALA A 173 -3.80 -0.39 -15.22
C ALA A 173 -5.18 -0.76 -14.66
N SER A 174 -5.91 0.19 -14.09
CA SER A 174 -7.29 0.00 -13.64
C SER A 174 -8.21 -0.45 -14.78
N LYS A 175 -8.13 0.22 -15.94
CA LYS A 175 -8.92 -0.15 -17.14
C LYS A 175 -8.55 -1.52 -17.72
N ALA A 176 -7.33 -1.98 -17.50
CA ALA A 176 -6.87 -3.32 -17.88
C ALA A 176 -7.34 -4.42 -16.89
N GLY A 177 -8.09 -4.04 -15.84
CA GLY A 177 -8.65 -4.97 -14.86
C GLY A 177 -7.72 -5.30 -13.69
N ILE A 178 -6.64 -4.54 -13.50
CA ILE A 178 -5.80 -4.69 -12.32
C ILE A 178 -6.57 -4.16 -11.11
N ASP A 179 -6.66 -4.96 -10.04
CA ASP A 179 -7.25 -4.53 -8.78
C ASP A 179 -6.44 -3.38 -8.18
N ILE A 180 -7.06 -2.19 -8.10
CA ILE A 180 -6.49 -1.04 -7.42
C ILE A 180 -6.95 -1.05 -5.98
N ILE A 181 -5.99 -0.96 -5.05
CA ILE A 181 -6.22 -1.01 -3.61
C ILE A 181 -5.86 0.33 -3.01
N PHE A 182 -6.66 0.73 -2.05
CA PHE A 182 -6.45 1.91 -1.23
C PHE A 182 -5.25 1.74 -0.30
N GLY A 183 -4.41 2.75 -0.21
CA GLY A 183 -3.36 2.91 0.79
C GLY A 183 -2.96 4.38 0.91
N THR A 184 -2.60 4.83 2.11
CA THR A 184 -2.24 6.23 2.36
C THR A 184 -0.74 6.46 2.46
N ASP A 185 0.03 5.41 2.74
CA ASP A 185 1.44 5.52 3.12
C ASP A 185 1.62 6.48 4.32
N ALA A 186 0.68 6.39 5.28
CA ALA A 186 0.68 7.22 6.47
C ALA A 186 1.91 6.94 7.35
N GLY A 187 2.38 7.98 8.04
CA GLY A 187 3.65 7.95 8.76
C GLY A 187 4.81 8.50 7.95
N SER A 188 4.68 8.61 6.63
CA SER A 188 5.61 9.41 5.81
C SER A 188 5.43 10.90 6.10
N PRO A 189 6.45 11.76 5.89
CA PRO A 189 6.29 13.20 6.07
C PRO A 189 5.11 13.74 5.26
N VAL A 190 4.20 14.51 5.91
CA VAL A 190 2.94 15.03 5.34
C VAL A 190 1.89 13.93 5.05
N GLY A 191 2.06 12.75 5.62
CA GLY A 191 1.08 11.65 5.51
C GLY A 191 0.42 11.36 6.87
N PRO A 192 -0.59 12.15 7.32
CA PRO A 192 -1.28 11.86 8.57
C PRO A 192 -2.12 10.59 8.47
N HIS A 193 -2.31 9.90 9.61
CA HIS A 193 -3.07 8.64 9.65
C HIS A 193 -4.55 8.79 9.28
N ASP A 194 -5.09 10.00 9.30
CA ASP A 194 -6.47 10.33 8.92
C ASP A 194 -6.61 10.77 7.45
N ALA A 195 -5.57 10.64 6.63
CA ALA A 195 -5.60 10.99 5.21
C ALA A 195 -6.49 10.06 4.34
N ILE A 196 -7.48 9.41 4.93
CA ILE A 196 -8.35 8.43 4.26
C ILE A 196 -9.19 9.09 3.16
N VAL A 197 -9.96 10.11 3.52
CA VAL A 197 -10.83 10.80 2.56
C VAL A 197 -10.02 11.54 1.50
N PRO A 198 -8.94 12.28 1.82
CA PRO A 198 -8.06 12.87 0.81
C PRO A 198 -7.51 11.87 -0.19
N GLU A 199 -7.05 10.69 0.24
CA GLU A 199 -6.55 9.65 -0.67
C GLU A 199 -7.65 9.14 -1.61
N MET A 200 -8.84 8.83 -1.08
CA MET A 200 -9.98 8.40 -1.90
C MET A 200 -10.37 9.45 -2.93
N LYS A 201 -10.35 10.73 -2.56
CA LYS A 201 -10.60 11.84 -3.50
C LYS A 201 -9.56 11.88 -4.61
N PHE A 202 -8.27 11.70 -4.30
CA PHE A 202 -7.24 11.63 -5.33
C PHE A 202 -7.46 10.43 -6.27
N MET A 203 -7.84 9.27 -5.74
CA MET A 203 -8.14 8.10 -6.57
C MET A 203 -9.31 8.37 -7.53
N ILE A 204 -10.36 9.05 -7.09
CA ILE A 204 -11.53 9.42 -7.89
C ILE A 204 -11.16 10.51 -8.90
N ASP A 205 -10.55 11.61 -8.46
CA ASP A 205 -10.22 12.78 -9.28
C ASP A 205 -9.23 12.42 -10.41
N LEU A 206 -8.32 11.49 -10.14
CA LEU A 206 -7.36 10.96 -11.12
C LEU A 206 -7.98 9.89 -12.04
N GLY A 207 -9.19 9.40 -11.72
CA GLY A 207 -9.87 8.38 -12.51
C GLY A 207 -9.26 6.98 -12.39
N VAL A 208 -8.52 6.73 -11.31
CA VAL A 208 -7.92 5.41 -11.02
C VAL A 208 -8.98 4.45 -10.48
N VAL A 209 -9.98 4.97 -9.80
CA VAL A 209 -11.23 4.31 -9.46
C VAL A 209 -12.39 5.01 -10.15
N LYS A 210 -13.49 4.31 -10.33
CA LYS A 210 -14.62 4.75 -11.15
C LYS A 210 -15.46 5.83 -10.48
N ASP A 211 -15.77 5.63 -9.20
CA ASP A 211 -16.68 6.46 -8.41
C ASP A 211 -16.41 6.28 -6.90
N ASN A 212 -17.20 6.94 -6.05
CA ASN A 212 -17.07 6.87 -4.60
C ASN A 212 -17.21 5.45 -4.06
N LEU A 213 -18.16 4.68 -4.59
CA LEU A 213 -18.38 3.30 -4.15
C LEU A 213 -17.17 2.42 -4.51
N ASP A 214 -16.59 2.62 -5.68
CA ASP A 214 -15.39 1.92 -6.13
C ASP A 214 -14.17 2.26 -5.25
N ALA A 215 -14.03 3.52 -4.81
CA ALA A 215 -13.03 3.95 -3.83
C ALA A 215 -13.24 3.26 -2.46
N ILE A 216 -14.47 3.20 -1.97
CA ILE A 216 -14.80 2.50 -0.72
C ILE A 216 -14.50 1.01 -0.83
N GLN A 217 -14.85 0.37 -1.93
CA GLN A 217 -14.55 -1.04 -2.18
C GLN A 217 -13.05 -1.32 -2.24
N SER A 218 -12.24 -0.38 -2.74
CA SER A 218 -10.79 -0.50 -2.76
C SER A 218 -10.19 -0.57 -1.35
N ALA A 219 -10.79 0.13 -0.39
CA ALA A 219 -10.37 0.19 1.02
C ALA A 219 -11.01 -0.89 1.89
N THR A 220 -11.97 -1.64 1.38
CA THR A 220 -12.73 -2.66 2.14
C THR A 220 -12.58 -4.04 1.50
N TYR A 221 -13.46 -4.41 0.60
CA TYR A 221 -13.50 -5.76 0.01
C TYR A 221 -12.21 -6.12 -0.75
N ARG A 222 -11.70 -5.24 -1.62
CA ARG A 222 -10.46 -5.52 -2.37
C ARG A 222 -9.25 -5.59 -1.45
N ALA A 223 -9.15 -4.70 -0.46
CA ALA A 223 -8.10 -4.76 0.54
C ALA A 223 -8.17 -6.06 1.36
N ALA A 224 -9.36 -6.51 1.76
CA ALA A 224 -9.55 -7.77 2.46
C ALA A 224 -9.11 -8.97 1.60
N LYS A 225 -9.45 -8.98 0.30
CA LYS A 225 -9.05 -10.02 -0.65
C LYS A 225 -7.53 -10.15 -0.78
N VAL A 226 -6.81 -9.02 -0.91
CA VAL A 226 -5.34 -9.03 -0.98
C VAL A 226 -4.72 -9.54 0.32
N ASN A 227 -5.32 -9.21 1.44
CA ASN A 227 -4.88 -9.69 2.75
C ASN A 227 -5.34 -11.13 3.07
N LYS A 228 -6.07 -11.80 2.16
CA LYS A 228 -6.61 -13.17 2.31
C LYS A 228 -7.51 -13.32 3.55
N ILE A 229 -8.36 -12.30 3.80
CA ILE A 229 -9.30 -12.24 4.92
C ILE A 229 -10.72 -11.88 4.48
N GLU A 230 -11.00 -11.94 3.18
CA GLU A 230 -12.30 -11.58 2.59
C GLU A 230 -13.44 -12.51 3.00
N ASP A 231 -13.14 -13.69 3.50
CA ASP A 231 -14.11 -14.62 4.12
C ASP A 231 -14.61 -14.12 5.48
N LYS A 232 -13.87 -13.22 6.13
CA LYS A 232 -14.18 -12.67 7.47
C LYS A 232 -14.50 -11.19 7.47
N LEU A 233 -13.93 -10.40 6.55
CA LEU A 233 -13.96 -8.95 6.55
C LEU A 233 -14.19 -8.37 5.15
N GLY A 234 -14.37 -7.05 5.09
CA GLY A 234 -14.38 -6.27 3.85
C GLY A 234 -15.76 -6.11 3.19
N SER A 235 -16.77 -6.85 3.63
CA SER A 235 -18.17 -6.71 3.19
C SER A 235 -19.14 -7.02 4.32
N ILE A 236 -20.39 -6.55 4.19
CA ILE A 236 -21.45 -6.78 5.17
C ILE A 236 -22.23 -8.01 4.72
N GLU A 237 -21.91 -9.17 5.27
CA GLU A 237 -22.50 -10.45 4.95
C GLU A 237 -22.69 -11.28 6.22
N ILE A 238 -23.72 -12.17 6.21
CA ILE A 238 -23.97 -13.08 7.34
C ILE A 238 -22.77 -14.02 7.51
N GLY A 239 -22.25 -14.08 8.74
CA GLY A 239 -21.12 -14.94 9.10
C GLY A 239 -19.77 -14.21 9.11
N LYS A 240 -19.69 -12.97 8.62
CA LYS A 240 -18.48 -12.15 8.76
C LYS A 240 -18.44 -11.40 10.09
N ASP A 241 -17.24 -11.01 10.48
CA ASP A 241 -17.03 -10.20 11.69
C ASP A 241 -17.65 -8.80 11.51
N ALA A 242 -18.29 -8.30 12.53
CA ALA A 242 -18.90 -6.98 12.52
C ALA A 242 -17.86 -5.87 12.88
N ASP A 243 -16.92 -5.63 11.96
CA ASP A 243 -16.02 -4.48 11.97
C ASP A 243 -16.65 -3.42 11.05
N LEU A 244 -17.34 -2.46 11.67
CA LEU A 244 -18.21 -1.53 10.95
C LEU A 244 -17.99 -0.10 11.45
N ILE A 245 -18.18 0.85 10.54
CA ILE A 245 -18.37 2.25 10.87
C ILE A 245 -19.78 2.69 10.45
N ILE A 246 -20.41 3.54 11.26
CA ILE A 246 -21.65 4.23 10.90
C ILE A 246 -21.29 5.69 10.67
N VAL A 247 -21.56 6.18 9.48
CA VAL A 247 -21.30 7.57 9.08
C VAL A 247 -22.61 8.32 8.90
N GLN A 248 -22.60 9.63 9.16
CA GLN A 248 -23.73 10.50 8.84
C GLN A 248 -23.53 11.05 7.44
N GLY A 249 -24.49 10.80 6.55
CA GLY A 249 -24.47 11.24 5.17
C GLY A 249 -24.61 10.08 4.20
N LYS A 250 -24.14 10.29 2.97
CA LYS A 250 -24.19 9.33 1.87
C LYS A 250 -22.83 9.27 1.18
N PRO A 251 -21.86 8.51 1.70
CA PRO A 251 -20.52 8.49 1.13
C PRO A 251 -20.46 7.94 -0.30
N ASP A 252 -21.46 7.20 -0.74
CA ASP A 252 -21.62 6.78 -2.13
C ASP A 252 -21.97 7.95 -3.09
N GLU A 253 -22.63 9.00 -2.58
CA GLU A 253 -22.93 10.23 -3.31
C GLU A 253 -21.87 11.32 -3.07
N ASN A 254 -21.36 11.42 -1.84
CA ASN A 254 -20.35 12.40 -1.42
C ASN A 254 -19.31 11.76 -0.51
N ILE A 255 -18.11 11.51 -1.04
CA ILE A 255 -17.04 10.82 -0.31
C ILE A 255 -16.61 11.55 0.97
N ASP A 256 -16.76 12.87 1.06
CA ASP A 256 -16.44 13.67 2.25
C ASP A 256 -17.25 13.25 3.48
N ASP A 257 -18.43 12.65 3.28
CA ASP A 257 -19.28 12.15 4.36
C ASP A 257 -18.64 11.02 5.15
N LEU A 258 -17.63 10.33 4.62
CA LEU A 258 -16.83 9.38 5.39
C LEU A 258 -16.11 10.00 6.59
N SER A 259 -15.89 11.31 6.59
CA SER A 259 -15.33 12.02 7.74
C SER A 259 -16.33 12.16 8.91
N ASN A 260 -17.63 11.93 8.66
CA ASN A 260 -18.70 12.12 9.64
C ASN A 260 -19.00 10.81 10.42
N VAL A 261 -17.98 10.14 10.94
CA VAL A 261 -18.11 8.90 11.71
C VAL A 261 -18.89 9.15 12.99
N LYS A 262 -19.94 8.36 13.24
CA LYS A 262 -20.79 8.42 14.43
C LYS A 262 -20.60 7.23 15.35
N GLN A 263 -20.32 6.07 14.81
CA GLN A 263 -20.10 4.86 15.58
C GLN A 263 -19.03 3.99 14.91
N VAL A 264 -18.26 3.32 15.75
CA VAL A 264 -17.27 2.32 15.31
C VAL A 264 -17.54 1.04 16.07
N TYR A 265 -17.58 -0.05 15.35
CA TYR A 265 -17.72 -1.40 15.90
C TYR A 265 -16.48 -2.23 15.51
N ILE A 266 -15.95 -2.98 16.47
CA ILE A 266 -14.90 -3.99 16.24
C ILE A 266 -15.37 -5.28 16.91
N HIS A 267 -15.38 -6.37 16.16
CA HIS A 267 -15.95 -7.67 16.59
C HIS A 267 -17.38 -7.55 17.16
N GLY A 268 -18.19 -6.68 16.57
CA GLY A 268 -19.54 -6.42 17.04
C GLY A 268 -19.65 -5.58 18.32
N SER A 269 -18.52 -5.23 18.95
CA SER A 269 -18.49 -4.36 20.14
C SER A 269 -18.37 -2.90 19.72
N ARG A 270 -19.30 -2.07 20.20
CA ARG A 270 -19.26 -0.63 19.94
C ARG A 270 -18.12 0.02 20.73
N LEU A 271 -17.29 0.83 20.05
CA LEU A 271 -16.19 1.60 20.64
C LEU A 271 -16.58 3.05 20.93
N ILE A 272 -17.25 3.71 20.00
CA ILE A 272 -17.76 5.09 20.09
C ILE A 272 -19.17 5.19 19.56
#